data_52d1ca90b19bdfc601147f7be702e236
#
_entry.id   52d1ca90b19bdfc601147f7be702e236
#
_cell.length_a   1.000
_cell.length_b   1.000
_cell.length_c   1.000
_cell.angle_alpha   90.00
_cell.angle_beta   90.00
_cell.angle_gamma   90.00
#
_symmetry.space_group_name_H-M   'P 1'
#
loop_
_entity.id
_entity.type
_entity.pdbx_description
1 polymer ?
#
loop_
_entity_poly.entity_id
_entity_poly.type
_entity_poly.pdbx_seq_one_letter_code
_entity_poly.pdbx_strand_id
1 'polypeptide(L)'
;MPKTGLSDKDFISIWKENPSSIKMAELLSITHQAVGERRRRIEKKYNIRLATIDDQSRKAYDQSMLVTDDRIEVKLKCKDGVIIIAGDQHYWPNMVPVMHRAYCYLSKKIKPFAQIWNGDAFDGSSISRFPSIGWENKPSVLEELEAVQDRSKEVIEASPNSKRVWTAGNHDLRFESRLAANAPEYRGVKGIHLKDHIPEWTPAWFVTVNEGRPSHT
;
A
#
# COMPACT_ATOMS: atom_id res chain seq x y z
N MET A 1 1.22 20.84 -35.46
CA MET A 1 0.51 21.96 -34.84
C MET A 1 -0.33 21.44 -33.66
N PRO A 2 -0.26 22.04 -32.50
CA PRO A 2 -1.10 21.59 -31.37
C PRO A 2 -2.58 21.73 -31.75
N LYS A 3 -3.38 20.69 -31.54
CA LYS A 3 -4.83 20.72 -31.74
C LYS A 3 -5.47 21.60 -30.66
N THR A 4 -5.39 22.92 -30.82
CA THR A 4 -5.92 23.93 -29.90
C THR A 4 -7.46 24.03 -29.90
N GLY A 5 -8.15 23.24 -30.73
CA GLY A 5 -9.60 23.27 -30.91
C GLY A 5 -10.39 22.06 -30.40
N LEU A 6 -9.78 21.18 -29.59
CA LEU A 6 -10.51 20.02 -29.06
C LEU A 6 -11.56 20.46 -28.03
N SER A 7 -12.83 20.04 -28.21
CA SER A 7 -13.89 20.35 -27.26
C SER A 7 -13.69 19.60 -25.93
N ASP A 8 -14.35 20.07 -24.86
CA ASP A 8 -14.30 19.36 -23.57
C ASP A 8 -14.96 17.96 -23.66
N LYS A 9 -15.98 17.81 -24.51
CA LYS A 9 -16.63 16.51 -24.78
C LYS A 9 -15.68 15.52 -25.46
N ASP A 10 -14.96 15.97 -26.46
CA ASP A 10 -13.98 15.12 -27.16
C ASP A 10 -12.82 14.75 -26.23
N PHE A 11 -12.35 15.71 -25.41
CA PHE A 11 -11.34 15.42 -24.39
C PHE A 11 -11.80 14.33 -23.43
N ILE A 12 -13.05 14.40 -22.95
CA ILE A 12 -13.63 13.39 -22.03
C ILE A 12 -13.71 12.02 -22.73
N SER A 13 -14.12 11.99 -24.01
CA SER A 13 -14.21 10.74 -24.78
C SER A 13 -12.84 10.09 -24.93
N ILE A 14 -11.85 10.85 -25.38
CA ILE A 14 -10.49 10.35 -25.58
C ILE A 14 -9.87 9.91 -24.22
N TRP A 15 -10.16 10.67 -23.13
CA TRP A 15 -9.70 10.31 -21.80
C TRP A 15 -10.26 8.96 -21.33
N LYS A 16 -11.54 8.66 -21.59
CA LYS A 16 -12.14 7.37 -21.22
C LYS A 16 -11.48 6.18 -21.89
N GLU A 17 -11.01 6.37 -23.12
CA GLU A 17 -10.28 5.34 -23.88
C GLU A 17 -8.81 5.25 -23.44
N ASN A 18 -8.21 6.39 -23.07
CA ASN A 18 -6.80 6.51 -22.72
C ASN A 18 -6.63 7.29 -21.40
N PRO A 19 -6.94 6.70 -20.23
CA PRO A 19 -6.96 7.40 -18.95
C PRO A 19 -5.55 7.65 -18.36
N SER A 20 -4.66 8.15 -19.20
CA SER A 20 -3.27 8.47 -18.88
C SER A 20 -2.89 9.85 -19.39
N SER A 21 -2.39 10.70 -18.50
CA SER A 21 -1.92 12.03 -18.89
C SER A 21 -0.72 12.00 -19.83
N ILE A 22 0.12 10.96 -19.78
CA ILE A 22 1.25 10.77 -20.69
C ILE A 22 0.74 10.45 -22.09
N LYS A 23 -0.11 9.41 -22.23
CA LYS A 23 -0.69 9.03 -23.54
C LYS A 23 -1.52 10.16 -24.14
N MET A 24 -2.29 10.87 -23.32
CA MET A 24 -3.06 12.04 -23.79
C MET A 24 -2.16 13.17 -24.25
N ALA A 25 -1.02 13.39 -23.59
CA ALA A 25 -0.05 14.40 -23.98
C ALA A 25 0.55 14.10 -25.37
N GLU A 26 0.88 12.85 -25.63
CA GLU A 26 1.35 12.37 -26.93
C GLU A 26 0.28 12.55 -28.02
N LEU A 27 -0.95 12.08 -27.78
CA LEU A 27 -2.06 12.18 -28.72
C LEU A 27 -2.43 13.62 -29.08
N LEU A 28 -2.35 14.52 -28.11
CA LEU A 28 -2.73 15.92 -28.29
C LEU A 28 -1.55 16.84 -28.63
N SER A 29 -0.31 16.32 -28.63
CA SER A 29 0.93 17.10 -28.84
C SER A 29 1.07 18.28 -27.89
N ILE A 30 0.73 18.06 -26.60
CA ILE A 30 0.86 19.05 -25.51
C ILE A 30 1.59 18.42 -24.32
N THR A 31 1.96 19.23 -23.33
CA THR A 31 2.63 18.71 -22.15
C THR A 31 1.67 17.93 -21.24
N HIS A 32 2.17 16.93 -20.53
CA HIS A 32 1.39 16.14 -19.58
C HIS A 32 0.81 17.03 -18.46
N GLN A 33 1.50 18.12 -18.11
CA GLN A 33 1.04 19.11 -17.14
C GLN A 33 -0.19 19.84 -17.66
N ALA A 34 -0.19 20.28 -18.92
CA ALA A 34 -1.35 20.92 -19.57
C ALA A 34 -2.55 19.98 -19.63
N VAL A 35 -2.32 18.69 -19.88
CA VAL A 35 -3.37 17.65 -19.82
C VAL A 35 -3.95 17.57 -18.41
N GLY A 36 -3.11 17.53 -17.38
CA GLY A 36 -3.55 17.46 -16.00
C GLY A 36 -4.35 18.68 -15.55
N GLU A 37 -3.94 19.88 -15.95
CA GLU A 37 -4.66 21.14 -15.69
C GLU A 37 -6.01 21.15 -16.40
N ARG A 38 -6.05 20.75 -17.67
CA ARG A 38 -7.29 20.65 -18.43
C ARG A 38 -8.26 19.65 -17.82
N ARG A 39 -7.77 18.47 -17.40
CA ARG A 39 -8.57 17.46 -16.69
C ARG A 39 -9.23 18.06 -15.46
N ARG A 40 -8.43 18.65 -14.55
CA ARG A 40 -8.96 19.27 -13.31
C ARG A 40 -10.01 20.37 -13.59
N ARG A 41 -9.80 21.18 -14.62
CA ARG A 41 -10.77 22.20 -15.04
C ARG A 41 -12.08 21.58 -15.51
N ILE A 42 -12.02 20.51 -16.30
CA ILE A 42 -13.20 19.77 -16.80
C ILE A 42 -13.92 19.10 -15.65
N GLU A 43 -13.20 18.41 -14.77
CA GLU A 43 -13.77 17.79 -13.57
C GLU A 43 -14.54 18.79 -12.72
N LYS A 44 -13.94 19.94 -12.48
CA LYS A 44 -14.60 21.03 -11.72
C LYS A 44 -15.81 21.62 -12.46
N LYS A 45 -15.70 21.83 -13.77
CA LYS A 45 -16.76 22.48 -14.58
C LYS A 45 -18.01 21.62 -14.70
N TYR A 46 -17.84 20.31 -14.86
CA TYR A 46 -18.94 19.39 -15.08
C TYR A 46 -19.30 18.55 -13.85
N ASN A 47 -18.65 18.79 -12.71
CA ASN A 47 -18.79 18.01 -11.50
C ASN A 47 -18.67 16.50 -11.73
N ILE A 48 -17.66 16.10 -12.52
CA ILE A 48 -17.36 14.71 -12.88
C ILE A 48 -15.94 14.35 -12.41
N ARG A 49 -15.67 13.07 -12.26
CA ARG A 49 -14.32 12.55 -12.03
C ARG A 49 -13.86 11.80 -13.29
N LEU A 50 -12.73 12.20 -13.83
CA LEU A 50 -12.03 11.52 -14.91
C LEU A 50 -10.97 10.60 -14.31
N ALA A 51 -11.35 9.33 -14.09
CA ALA A 51 -10.48 8.33 -13.49
C ALA A 51 -9.18 8.16 -14.29
N THR A 52 -8.07 7.98 -13.61
CA THR A 52 -6.78 7.61 -14.20
C THR A 52 -6.64 6.09 -14.28
N ILE A 53 -5.61 5.59 -14.97
CA ILE A 53 -5.23 4.16 -14.92
C ILE A 53 -5.01 3.74 -13.46
N ASP A 54 -4.41 4.60 -12.65
CA ASP A 54 -4.17 4.36 -11.23
C ASP A 54 -5.47 4.25 -10.43
N ASP A 55 -6.45 5.11 -10.72
CA ASP A 55 -7.77 5.02 -10.09
C ASP A 55 -8.52 3.75 -10.53
N GLN A 56 -8.36 3.34 -11.79
CA GLN A 56 -8.94 2.10 -12.31
C GLN A 56 -8.26 0.88 -11.70
N SER A 57 -6.94 0.90 -11.59
CA SER A 57 -6.17 -0.15 -10.95
C SER A 57 -6.50 -0.24 -9.45
N ARG A 58 -6.66 0.88 -8.76
CA ARG A 58 -7.14 0.92 -7.37
C ARG A 58 -8.56 0.38 -7.25
N LYS A 59 -9.49 0.76 -8.14
CA LYS A 59 -10.85 0.21 -8.15
C LYS A 59 -10.88 -1.28 -8.46
N ALA A 60 -10.12 -1.74 -9.44
CA ALA A 60 -10.00 -3.17 -9.74
C ALA A 60 -9.36 -3.92 -8.57
N TYR A 61 -8.37 -3.32 -7.93
CA TYR A 61 -7.76 -3.83 -6.71
C TYR A 61 -8.76 -3.82 -5.55
N ASP A 62 -9.43 -2.72 -5.27
CA ASP A 62 -10.51 -2.61 -4.29
C ASP A 62 -11.64 -3.61 -4.58
N GLN A 63 -12.00 -3.81 -5.86
CA GLN A 63 -13.01 -4.80 -6.26
C GLN A 63 -12.49 -6.23 -6.16
N SER A 64 -11.22 -6.50 -6.47
CA SER A 64 -10.61 -7.82 -6.28
C SER A 64 -10.49 -8.18 -4.79
N MET A 65 -10.27 -7.18 -3.95
CA MET A 65 -10.29 -7.32 -2.49
C MET A 65 -11.72 -7.34 -1.92
N LEU A 66 -12.71 -6.76 -2.61
CA LEU A 66 -14.13 -6.83 -2.24
C LEU A 66 -14.76 -8.21 -2.53
N VAL A 67 -14.18 -8.99 -3.42
CA VAL A 67 -14.62 -10.36 -3.75
C VAL A 67 -14.15 -11.38 -2.70
N THR A 68 -13.14 -11.04 -1.91
CA THR A 68 -12.90 -11.69 -0.63
C THR A 68 -13.49 -10.77 0.44
N ASP A 69 -14.46 -11.25 1.19
CA ASP A 69 -15.14 -10.59 2.34
C ASP A 69 -14.15 -10.25 3.49
N ASP A 70 -12.93 -9.92 3.15
CA ASP A 70 -11.73 -9.88 3.97
C ASP A 70 -11.20 -8.47 4.19
N ARG A 71 -12.07 -7.46 4.26
CA ARG A 71 -11.72 -6.22 4.96
C ARG A 71 -11.68 -6.51 6.45
N ILE A 72 -10.67 -7.24 6.85
CA ILE A 72 -10.50 -7.64 8.22
C ILE A 72 -10.25 -6.38 9.04
N GLU A 73 -11.27 -5.97 9.78
CA GLU A 73 -11.12 -5.05 10.88
C GLU A 73 -10.63 -5.84 12.09
N VAL A 74 -9.50 -5.47 12.64
CA VAL A 74 -9.03 -6.01 13.91
C VAL A 74 -9.42 -5.05 15.04
N LYS A 75 -10.26 -5.53 15.96
CA LYS A 75 -10.69 -4.77 17.13
C LYS A 75 -9.86 -5.17 18.33
N LEU A 76 -9.04 -4.25 18.85
CA LEU A 76 -8.24 -4.43 20.03
C LEU A 76 -8.95 -3.80 21.24
N LYS A 77 -9.32 -4.65 22.22
CA LYS A 77 -9.79 -4.19 23.52
C LYS A 77 -8.61 -4.16 24.48
N CYS A 78 -8.04 -3.00 24.69
CA CYS A 78 -6.95 -2.76 25.63
C CYS A 78 -7.47 -1.88 26.78
N LYS A 79 -7.92 -2.52 27.85
CA LYS A 79 -8.46 -1.81 29.02
C LYS A 79 -7.36 -1.07 29.77
N ASP A 80 -6.20 -1.71 29.88
CA ASP A 80 -4.98 -1.17 30.50
C ASP A 80 -3.77 -1.79 29.80
N GLY A 81 -2.81 -0.96 29.40
CA GLY A 81 -1.61 -1.41 28.69
C GLY A 81 -1.13 -0.43 27.64
N VAL A 82 0.01 -0.76 27.05
CA VAL A 82 0.63 0.02 25.98
C VAL A 82 0.44 -0.69 24.64
N ILE A 83 0.17 0.06 23.61
CA ILE A 83 0.20 -0.39 22.21
C ILE A 83 1.33 0.36 21.52
N ILE A 84 2.23 -0.37 20.88
CA ILE A 84 3.29 0.23 20.07
C ILE A 84 2.84 0.15 18.60
N ILE A 85 2.86 1.29 17.93
CA ILE A 85 2.54 1.40 16.51
C ILE A 85 3.81 1.84 15.78
N ALA A 86 4.20 1.10 14.75
CA ALA A 86 5.31 1.43 13.88
C ALA A 86 4.84 1.35 12.42
N GLY A 87 5.12 2.35 11.62
CA GLY A 87 4.79 2.40 10.19
C GLY A 87 6.02 2.69 9.34
N ASP A 88 5.90 2.47 8.04
CA ASP A 88 6.92 2.83 7.04
C ASP A 88 8.31 2.24 7.37
N GLN A 89 8.35 0.95 7.77
CA GLN A 89 9.60 0.31 8.15
C GLN A 89 10.51 0.08 6.95
N HIS A 90 9.95 -0.26 5.78
CA HIS A 90 10.70 -0.53 4.55
C HIS A 90 11.96 -1.37 4.81
N TYR A 91 11.77 -2.56 5.39
CA TYR A 91 12.89 -3.41 5.76
C TYR A 91 13.70 -3.83 4.56
N TRP A 92 14.98 -3.47 4.61
CA TRP A 92 15.92 -3.69 3.52
C TRP A 92 16.95 -4.76 3.88
N PRO A 93 17.35 -5.63 2.93
CA PRO A 93 18.37 -6.65 3.17
C PRO A 93 19.66 -6.06 3.73
N ASN A 94 20.28 -6.79 4.65
CA ASN A 94 21.56 -6.42 5.27
C ASN A 94 21.57 -5.07 6.03
N MET A 95 20.40 -4.50 6.31
CA MET A 95 20.28 -3.25 7.05
C MET A 95 19.33 -3.39 8.22
N VAL A 96 19.78 -2.94 9.39
CA VAL A 96 18.95 -2.85 10.59
C VAL A 96 18.75 -1.38 10.94
N PRO A 97 17.59 -0.78 10.64
CA PRO A 97 17.32 0.62 10.96
C PRO A 97 17.44 0.92 12.45
N VAL A 98 17.88 2.14 12.77
CA VAL A 98 17.94 2.59 14.18
C VAL A 98 16.56 2.53 14.82
N MET A 99 15.52 2.91 14.09
CA MET A 99 14.13 2.83 14.52
C MET A 99 13.75 1.41 14.93
N HIS A 100 14.14 0.39 14.14
CA HIS A 100 13.85 -1.01 14.47
C HIS A 100 14.53 -1.45 15.77
N ARG A 101 15.81 -1.06 15.98
CA ARG A 101 16.51 -1.35 17.24
C ARG A 101 15.83 -0.69 18.45
N ALA A 102 15.39 0.56 18.29
CA ALA A 102 14.62 1.27 19.32
C ALA A 102 13.27 0.59 19.58
N TYR A 103 12.59 0.14 18.52
CA TYR A 103 11.33 -0.59 18.61
C TYR A 103 11.48 -1.89 19.42
N CYS A 104 12.46 -2.72 19.09
CA CYS A 104 12.75 -3.95 19.84
C CYS A 104 13.13 -3.67 21.30
N TYR A 105 13.99 -2.65 21.54
CA TYR A 105 14.36 -2.24 22.89
C TYR A 105 13.15 -1.82 23.72
N LEU A 106 12.29 -0.97 23.18
CA LEU A 106 11.07 -0.51 23.84
C LEU A 106 10.10 -1.68 24.07
N SER A 107 9.91 -2.54 23.10
CA SER A 107 9.04 -3.72 23.20
C SER A 107 9.49 -4.65 24.33
N LYS A 108 10.79 -4.90 24.44
CA LYS A 108 11.37 -5.71 25.52
C LYS A 108 11.16 -5.08 26.90
N LYS A 109 11.32 -3.76 26.99
CA LYS A 109 11.22 -3.02 28.24
C LYS A 109 9.77 -2.83 28.71
N ILE A 110 8.87 -2.49 27.80
CA ILE A 110 7.49 -2.10 28.09
C ILE A 110 6.56 -3.32 28.09
N LYS A 111 6.89 -4.37 27.33
CA LYS A 111 6.06 -5.56 27.11
C LYS A 111 4.63 -5.17 26.68
N PRO A 112 4.47 -4.55 25.51
CA PRO A 112 3.20 -3.98 25.10
C PRO A 112 2.10 -5.03 24.99
N PHE A 113 0.87 -4.63 25.23
CA PHE A 113 -0.32 -5.45 24.98
C PHE A 113 -0.45 -5.84 23.51
N ALA A 114 -0.18 -4.89 22.62
CA ALA A 114 -0.19 -5.14 21.20
C ALA A 114 0.92 -4.35 20.49
N GLN A 115 1.33 -4.88 19.36
CA GLN A 115 2.24 -4.29 18.41
C GLN A 115 1.51 -4.19 17.07
N ILE A 116 1.52 -3.02 16.46
CA ILE A 116 0.86 -2.76 15.18
C ILE A 116 1.93 -2.30 14.19
N TRP A 117 2.10 -3.05 13.11
CA TRP A 117 2.78 -2.57 11.92
C TRP A 117 1.75 -1.82 11.06
N ASN A 118 1.91 -0.51 10.97
CA ASN A 118 0.96 0.35 10.29
C ASN A 118 1.39 0.64 8.86
N GLY A 119 1.48 -0.42 8.07
CA GLY A 119 1.83 -0.37 6.66
C GLY A 119 3.32 -0.32 6.37
N ASP A 120 3.63 -0.71 5.14
CA ASP A 120 4.93 -0.59 4.49
C ASP A 120 6.08 -1.24 5.27
N ALA A 121 5.85 -2.47 5.76
CA ALA A 121 6.92 -3.31 6.31
C ALA A 121 7.78 -3.89 5.19
N PHE A 122 7.16 -4.32 4.10
CA PHE A 122 7.78 -4.77 2.86
C PHE A 122 7.89 -3.59 1.89
N ASP A 123 9.03 -3.42 1.19
CA ASP A 123 9.19 -2.32 0.24
C ASP A 123 8.72 -2.68 -1.18
N GLY A 124 9.01 -3.88 -1.67
CA GLY A 124 8.66 -4.29 -3.03
C GLY A 124 9.35 -3.46 -4.10
N SER A 125 10.61 -3.11 -3.89
CA SER A 125 11.37 -2.20 -4.75
C SER A 125 11.54 -2.73 -6.17
N SER A 126 11.84 -4.04 -6.32
CA SER A 126 12.04 -4.70 -7.61
C SER A 126 10.75 -4.89 -8.41
N ILE A 127 9.60 -4.92 -7.75
CA ILE A 127 8.26 -5.07 -8.36
C ILE A 127 7.49 -3.75 -8.43
N SER A 128 8.14 -2.64 -8.07
CA SER A 128 7.58 -1.30 -8.18
C SER A 128 7.30 -0.95 -9.65
N ARG A 129 6.18 -0.27 -9.89
CA ARG A 129 5.85 0.30 -11.20
C ARG A 129 6.62 1.59 -11.51
N PHE A 130 7.24 2.18 -10.51
CA PHE A 130 8.04 3.38 -10.69
C PHE A 130 9.45 3.02 -11.17
N PRO A 131 10.05 3.83 -12.06
CA PRO A 131 11.41 3.61 -12.49
C PRO A 131 12.39 3.70 -11.32
N SER A 132 13.51 2.99 -11.45
CA SER A 132 14.60 3.11 -10.48
C SER A 132 15.16 4.53 -10.46
N ILE A 133 15.57 4.99 -9.29
CA ILE A 133 16.25 6.27 -9.13
C ILE A 133 17.74 6.04 -9.45
N GLY A 134 18.18 6.50 -10.62
CA GLY A 134 19.57 6.32 -11.05
C GLY A 134 19.98 4.85 -11.24
N TRP A 135 21.16 4.50 -10.72
CA TRP A 135 21.78 3.17 -10.82
C TRP A 135 21.52 2.32 -9.56
N GLU A 136 20.37 2.48 -8.95
CA GLU A 136 19.97 1.74 -7.76
C GLU A 136 19.97 0.23 -8.00
N ASN A 137 20.71 -0.51 -7.19
CA ASN A 137 20.66 -1.97 -7.17
C ASN A 137 19.55 -2.41 -6.25
N LYS A 138 18.46 -2.91 -6.83
CA LYS A 138 17.28 -3.36 -6.08
C LYS A 138 17.45 -4.81 -5.67
N PRO A 139 17.15 -5.14 -4.41
CA PRO A 139 17.11 -6.52 -3.98
C PRO A 139 16.01 -7.30 -4.70
N SER A 140 16.13 -8.61 -4.72
CA SER A 140 15.06 -9.48 -5.16
C SER A 140 13.91 -9.48 -4.15
N VAL A 141 12.73 -9.89 -4.59
CA VAL A 141 11.56 -10.06 -3.70
C VAL A 141 11.87 -11.01 -2.54
N LEU A 142 12.65 -12.07 -2.80
CA LEU A 142 13.05 -13.03 -1.78
C LEU A 142 13.89 -12.38 -0.68
N GLU A 143 14.91 -11.62 -1.05
CA GLU A 143 15.79 -10.93 -0.09
C GLU A 143 15.01 -9.92 0.76
N GLU A 144 14.06 -9.20 0.17
CA GLU A 144 13.19 -8.29 0.91
C GLU A 144 12.26 -9.05 1.88
N LEU A 145 11.68 -10.19 1.45
CA LEU A 145 10.85 -11.03 2.32
C LEU A 145 11.66 -11.58 3.51
N GLU A 146 12.86 -12.07 3.26
CA GLU A 146 13.77 -12.56 4.31
C GLU A 146 14.10 -11.43 5.31
N ALA A 147 14.34 -10.22 4.83
CA ALA A 147 14.57 -9.06 5.71
C ALA A 147 13.35 -8.76 6.59
N VAL A 148 12.14 -8.79 6.04
CA VAL A 148 10.89 -8.60 6.82
C VAL A 148 10.73 -9.71 7.85
N GLN A 149 10.96 -10.97 7.47
CA GLN A 149 10.85 -12.13 8.36
C GLN A 149 11.85 -12.06 9.52
N ASP A 150 13.09 -11.69 9.26
CA ASP A 150 14.12 -11.56 10.28
C ASP A 150 13.77 -10.44 11.28
N ARG A 151 13.33 -9.29 10.77
CA ARG A 151 12.87 -8.19 11.64
C ARG A 151 11.63 -8.58 12.44
N SER A 152 10.72 -9.35 11.83
CA SER A 152 9.55 -9.91 12.51
C SER A 152 9.96 -10.79 13.69
N LYS A 153 10.89 -11.72 13.48
CA LYS A 153 11.43 -12.61 14.54
C LYS A 153 11.99 -11.80 15.72
N GLU A 154 12.81 -10.79 15.42
CA GLU A 154 13.41 -9.93 16.47
C GLU A 154 12.34 -9.21 17.30
N VAL A 155 11.29 -8.72 16.67
CA VAL A 155 10.15 -8.07 17.35
C VAL A 155 9.38 -9.08 18.21
N ILE A 156 9.17 -10.29 17.72
CA ILE A 156 8.50 -11.38 18.46
C ILE A 156 9.32 -11.76 19.69
N GLU A 157 10.63 -11.95 19.53
CA GLU A 157 11.55 -12.27 20.64
C GLU A 157 11.59 -11.16 21.69
N ALA A 158 11.52 -9.90 21.25
CA ALA A 158 11.49 -8.75 22.16
C ALA A 158 10.22 -8.73 23.05
N SER A 159 9.08 -9.19 22.53
CA SER A 159 7.82 -9.26 23.29
C SER A 159 6.92 -10.38 22.77
N PRO A 160 7.16 -11.64 23.18
CA PRO A 160 6.50 -12.82 22.61
C PRO A 160 4.99 -12.87 22.91
N ASN A 161 4.55 -12.29 24.00
CA ASN A 161 3.16 -12.34 24.45
C ASN A 161 2.29 -11.20 23.89
N SER A 162 2.85 -10.26 23.14
CA SER A 162 2.09 -9.17 22.51
C SER A 162 1.19 -9.70 21.40
N LYS A 163 -0.01 -9.14 21.25
CA LYS A 163 -0.81 -9.30 20.05
C LYS A 163 -0.11 -8.56 18.90
N ARG A 164 -0.08 -9.15 17.74
CA ARG A 164 0.57 -8.58 16.55
C ARG A 164 -0.43 -8.42 15.44
N VAL A 165 -0.55 -7.20 14.95
CA VAL A 165 -1.42 -6.84 13.84
C VAL A 165 -0.60 -6.08 12.80
N TRP A 166 -0.81 -6.42 11.56
CA TRP A 166 -0.20 -5.74 10.43
C TRP A 166 -1.29 -5.20 9.51
N THR A 167 -1.33 -3.89 9.30
CA THR A 167 -2.17 -3.28 8.28
C THR A 167 -1.36 -3.14 7.00
N ALA A 168 -1.93 -3.53 5.87
CA ALA A 168 -1.22 -3.48 4.60
C ALA A 168 -1.09 -2.03 4.11
N GLY A 169 0.14 -1.59 3.89
CA GLY A 169 0.46 -0.32 3.24
C GLY A 169 0.52 -0.45 1.72
N ASN A 170 0.74 0.66 1.04
CA ASN A 170 0.77 0.65 -0.42
C ASN A 170 2.01 -0.06 -1.00
N HIS A 171 3.10 -0.17 -0.26
CA HIS A 171 4.28 -0.96 -0.63
C HIS A 171 4.04 -2.45 -0.43
N ASP A 172 3.47 -2.84 0.70
CA ASP A 172 3.08 -4.24 0.96
C ASP A 172 2.16 -4.76 -0.15
N LEU A 173 1.22 -3.94 -0.59
CA LEU A 173 0.27 -4.28 -1.64
C LEU A 173 0.90 -4.43 -3.04
N ARG A 174 2.15 -4.02 -3.25
CA ARG A 174 2.86 -4.27 -4.52
C ARG A 174 2.99 -5.76 -4.79
N PHE A 175 3.23 -6.55 -3.73
CA PHE A 175 3.35 -8.00 -3.83
C PHE A 175 2.09 -8.62 -4.44
N GLU A 176 0.94 -8.36 -3.82
CA GLU A 176 -0.36 -8.85 -4.29
C GLU A 176 -0.73 -8.31 -5.67
N SER A 177 -0.58 -7.00 -5.87
CA SER A 177 -0.98 -6.34 -7.11
C SER A 177 -0.18 -6.85 -8.31
N ARG A 178 1.12 -7.12 -8.12
CA ARG A 178 1.97 -7.62 -9.19
C ARG A 178 1.57 -9.03 -9.61
N LEU A 179 1.28 -9.88 -8.65
CA LEU A 179 0.85 -11.26 -8.89
C LEU A 179 -0.56 -11.31 -9.48
N ALA A 180 -1.50 -10.57 -8.90
CA ALA A 180 -2.87 -10.51 -9.39
C ALA A 180 -2.97 -10.00 -10.83
N ALA A 181 -2.10 -9.07 -11.22
CA ALA A 181 -2.09 -8.52 -12.57
C ALA A 181 -1.48 -9.46 -13.62
N ASN A 182 -0.50 -10.29 -13.24
CA ASN A 182 0.27 -11.09 -14.18
C ASN A 182 -0.02 -12.59 -14.11
N ALA A 183 -0.58 -13.08 -13.01
CA ALA A 183 -0.85 -14.48 -12.75
C ALA A 183 -2.11 -14.68 -11.88
N PRO A 184 -3.28 -14.17 -12.30
CA PRO A 184 -4.51 -14.23 -11.50
C PRO A 184 -4.99 -15.66 -11.21
N GLU A 185 -4.58 -16.62 -12.03
CA GLU A 185 -4.90 -18.04 -11.86
C GLU A 185 -4.27 -18.68 -10.62
N TYR A 186 -3.22 -18.06 -10.05
CA TYR A 186 -2.59 -18.54 -8.82
C TYR A 186 -3.28 -18.05 -7.54
N ARG A 187 -4.39 -17.32 -7.67
CA ARG A 187 -5.16 -16.85 -6.52
C ARG A 187 -5.50 -18.00 -5.56
N GLY A 188 -5.21 -17.82 -4.27
CA GLY A 188 -5.48 -18.83 -3.24
C GLY A 188 -4.41 -19.92 -3.11
N VAL A 189 -3.37 -19.91 -3.93
CA VAL A 189 -2.22 -20.78 -3.73
C VAL A 189 -1.42 -20.28 -2.53
N LYS A 190 -1.07 -21.16 -1.60
CA LYS A 190 -0.27 -20.80 -0.42
C LYS A 190 1.11 -20.32 -0.85
N GLY A 191 1.58 -19.25 -0.21
CA GLY A 191 2.88 -18.60 -0.50
C GLY A 191 2.80 -17.49 -1.54
N ILE A 192 1.63 -17.27 -2.15
CA ILE A 192 1.39 -16.19 -3.13
C ILE A 192 0.96 -14.89 -2.43
N HIS A 193 0.51 -14.97 -1.20
CA HIS A 193 0.07 -13.82 -0.42
C HIS A 193 1.15 -13.38 0.57
N LEU A 194 1.37 -12.07 0.70
CA LEU A 194 2.38 -11.53 1.63
C LEU A 194 2.14 -12.00 3.06
N LYS A 195 0.89 -12.14 3.49
CA LYS A 195 0.51 -12.69 4.79
C LYS A 195 1.04 -14.10 5.06
N ASP A 196 1.27 -14.89 4.03
CA ASP A 196 1.77 -16.26 4.16
C ASP A 196 3.24 -16.29 4.60
N HIS A 197 3.96 -15.18 4.39
CA HIS A 197 5.37 -15.03 4.73
C HIS A 197 5.60 -14.44 6.12
N ILE A 198 4.57 -13.88 6.75
CA ILE A 198 4.62 -13.33 8.13
C ILE A 198 3.41 -13.84 8.95
N PRO A 199 3.26 -15.16 9.10
CA PRO A 199 2.05 -15.76 9.66
C PRO A 199 1.78 -15.41 11.12
N GLU A 200 2.77 -14.91 11.85
CA GLU A 200 2.65 -14.49 13.25
C GLU A 200 1.93 -13.13 13.40
N TRP A 201 1.71 -12.43 12.29
CA TRP A 201 1.01 -11.16 12.26
C TRP A 201 -0.40 -11.34 11.69
N THR A 202 -1.38 -10.87 12.43
CA THR A 202 -2.76 -10.84 11.92
C THR A 202 -2.90 -9.74 10.89
N PRO A 203 -3.20 -10.07 9.62
CA PRO A 203 -3.39 -9.05 8.60
C PRO A 203 -4.70 -8.30 8.84
N ALA A 204 -4.70 -6.99 8.58
CA ALA A 204 -5.88 -6.14 8.69
C ALA A 204 -5.84 -5.02 7.65
N TRP A 205 -6.99 -4.44 7.36
CA TRP A 205 -7.09 -3.17 6.64
C TRP A 205 -6.97 -1.99 7.60
N PHE A 206 -7.58 -2.14 8.77
CA PHE A 206 -7.53 -1.14 9.82
C PHE A 206 -7.71 -1.79 11.19
N VAL A 207 -7.19 -1.10 12.19
CA VAL A 207 -7.24 -1.54 13.59
C VAL A 207 -8.03 -0.50 14.38
N THR A 208 -9.05 -0.96 15.09
CA THR A 208 -9.79 -0.13 16.04
C THR A 208 -9.35 -0.47 17.46
N VAL A 209 -8.94 0.54 18.21
CA VAL A 209 -8.56 0.37 19.60
C VAL A 209 -9.63 1.00 20.49
N ASN A 210 -10.16 0.19 21.44
CA ASN A 210 -11.14 0.64 22.43
C ASN A 210 -12.24 1.48 21.77
N GLU A 211 -13.21 0.84 21.10
CA GLU A 211 -14.30 1.51 20.40
C GLU A 211 -14.70 2.79 21.12
N GLY A 212 -14.10 3.91 20.75
CA GLY A 212 -14.45 5.21 21.24
C GLY A 212 -15.84 5.54 20.72
N ARG A 213 -16.84 5.50 21.57
CA ARG A 213 -18.06 6.23 21.25
C ARG A 213 -17.64 7.68 21.02
N PRO A 214 -17.99 8.30 19.88
CA PRO A 214 -17.89 9.74 19.80
C PRO A 214 -18.67 10.29 20.98
N SER A 215 -18.00 11.01 21.88
CA SER A 215 -18.66 11.77 22.91
C SER A 215 -19.45 12.86 22.18
N HIS A 216 -20.75 12.66 22.07
CA HIS A 216 -21.65 13.76 21.75
C HIS A 216 -21.62 14.70 22.96
N THR A 217 -20.81 15.75 22.88
CA THR A 217 -20.98 16.99 23.63
C THR A 217 -21.67 18.00 22.74
#